data_52830c34f9aed1544bd9fa09edf0819c
#
_entry.id   52830c34f9aed1544bd9fa09edf0819c
#
_cell.length_a   1.000
_cell.length_b   1.000
_cell.length_c   1.000
_cell.angle_alpha   90.00
_cell.angle_beta   90.00
_cell.angle_gamma   90.00
#
_symmetry.space_group_name_H-M   'P 1'
#
loop_
_entity.id
_entity.type
_entity.pdbx_description
1 polymer ?
#
loop_
_entity_poly.entity_id
_entity_poly.type
_entity_poly.pdbx_seq_one_letter_code
_entity_poly.pdbx_strand_id
1 'polypeptide(L)'
;VNGGYVMPAWYDILGPDLVSQQDAAGIQASERAIVALIAQEVARGIPAERIVLAGFSQGCAMALHTALRLPQKLAGIMALSGYLPLADRLTAERHPANGSTPVFMAHGTQDPVVVIARGEASRDALAALGQPVEWHSYPMPHSLHPREISDISAFLARVLGPAA
;
A
#
# COMPACT_ATOMS: atom_id res chain seq x y z
N VAL A 1 11.25 8.82 16.09
CA VAL A 1 9.86 8.50 16.37
C VAL A 1 9.74 7.39 17.42
N ASN A 2 10.68 6.47 17.51
CA ASN A 2 10.68 5.33 18.45
C ASN A 2 11.46 5.60 19.76
N GLY A 3 11.51 6.83 20.25
CA GLY A 3 12.24 7.17 21.49
C GLY A 3 13.74 6.81 21.47
N GLY A 4 14.35 6.75 20.28
CA GLY A 4 15.75 6.37 20.08
C GLY A 4 16.01 4.86 19.93
N TYR A 5 14.98 4.02 19.98
CA TYR A 5 15.12 2.58 19.73
C TYR A 5 15.37 2.31 18.23
N VAL A 6 16.44 1.56 17.95
CA VAL A 6 16.74 1.03 16.62
C VAL A 6 15.92 -0.25 16.42
N MET A 7 15.10 -0.28 15.36
CA MET A 7 14.29 -1.44 15.00
C MET A 7 14.21 -1.58 13.48
N PRO A 8 13.95 -2.78 12.95
CA PRO A 8 13.72 -2.95 11.52
C PRO A 8 12.55 -2.08 11.04
N ALA A 9 12.76 -1.35 9.96
CA ALA A 9 11.76 -0.51 9.33
C ALA A 9 11.96 -0.51 7.81
N TRP A 10 10.93 -0.19 7.05
CA TRP A 10 11.04 -0.06 5.60
C TRP A 10 11.82 1.21 5.19
N TYR A 11 11.62 2.29 5.94
CA TYR A 11 12.29 3.59 5.73
C TYR A 11 12.22 4.41 7.02
N ASP A 12 13.03 5.46 7.12
CA ASP A 12 13.06 6.33 8.29
C ASP A 12 11.89 7.32 8.28
N ILE A 13 11.29 7.53 9.45
CA ILE A 13 10.29 8.58 9.67
C ILE A 13 11.03 9.82 10.19
N LEU A 14 11.29 10.77 9.30
CA LEU A 14 12.11 11.94 9.59
C LEU A 14 11.33 13.09 10.22
N GLY A 15 10.02 13.14 10.04
CA GLY A 15 9.15 14.20 10.55
C GLY A 15 7.94 13.69 11.32
N PRO A 16 7.33 14.54 12.17
CA PRO A 16 6.19 14.17 12.99
C PRO A 16 4.89 13.96 12.20
N ASP A 17 4.80 14.51 11.01
CA ASP A 17 3.59 14.51 10.18
C ASP A 17 3.60 13.48 9.04
N LEU A 18 4.60 12.63 8.97
CA LEU A 18 4.78 11.53 7.99
C LEU A 18 4.94 11.99 6.52
N VAL A 19 4.74 13.25 6.17
CA VAL A 19 4.73 13.73 4.77
C VAL A 19 5.62 14.93 4.49
N SER A 20 5.89 15.82 5.46
CA SER A 20 6.71 17.03 5.23
C SER A 20 8.19 16.69 5.01
N GLN A 21 8.67 15.61 5.60
CA GLN A 21 10.03 15.13 5.43
C GLN A 21 9.98 13.60 5.24
N GLN A 22 10.06 13.16 4.00
CA GLN A 22 10.02 11.74 3.67
C GLN A 22 11.42 11.24 3.29
N ASP A 23 11.79 10.09 3.82
CA ASP A 23 13.03 9.37 3.45
C ASP A 23 12.88 8.73 2.07
N ALA A 24 12.96 9.56 1.02
CA ALA A 24 12.83 9.09 -0.35
C ALA A 24 13.89 8.01 -0.72
N ALA A 25 15.09 8.12 -0.17
CA ALA A 25 16.16 7.16 -0.45
C ALA A 25 15.87 5.80 0.20
N GLY A 26 15.40 5.78 1.44
CA GLY A 26 14.97 4.56 2.14
C GLY A 26 13.76 3.91 1.49
N ILE A 27 12.77 4.72 1.07
CA ILE A 27 11.59 4.24 0.34
C ILE A 27 12.03 3.54 -0.96
N GLN A 28 12.90 4.16 -1.75
CA GLN A 28 13.41 3.56 -3.00
C GLN A 28 14.29 2.32 -2.76
N ALA A 29 15.05 2.27 -1.65
CA ALA A 29 15.82 1.09 -1.30
C ALA A 29 14.89 -0.08 -0.96
N SER A 30 13.83 0.16 -0.21
CA SER A 30 12.82 -0.83 0.14
C SER A 30 11.96 -1.25 -1.04
N GLU A 31 11.65 -0.33 -1.97
CA GLU A 31 11.01 -0.66 -3.24
C GLU A 31 11.82 -1.72 -4.01
N ARG A 32 13.14 -1.52 -4.16
CA ARG A 32 13.99 -2.50 -4.85
C ARG A 32 13.94 -3.88 -4.19
N ALA A 33 13.90 -3.95 -2.86
CA ALA A 33 13.78 -5.22 -2.15
C ALA A 33 12.43 -5.90 -2.41
N ILE A 34 11.33 -5.14 -2.42
CA ILE A 34 9.99 -5.68 -2.71
C ILE A 34 9.88 -6.13 -4.17
N VAL A 35 10.43 -5.36 -5.11
CA VAL A 35 10.49 -5.75 -6.54
C VAL A 35 11.27 -7.05 -6.71
N ALA A 36 12.38 -7.24 -5.99
CA ALA A 36 13.14 -8.49 -6.01
C ALA A 36 12.32 -9.67 -5.47
N LEU A 37 11.52 -9.48 -4.42
CA LEU A 37 10.62 -10.52 -3.89
C LEU A 37 9.53 -10.90 -4.93
N ILE A 38 8.92 -9.92 -5.59
CA ILE A 38 7.95 -10.18 -6.66
C ILE A 38 8.62 -10.96 -7.80
N ALA A 39 9.82 -10.57 -8.21
CA ALA A 39 10.57 -11.26 -9.26
C ALA A 39 10.90 -12.72 -8.89
N GLN A 40 11.18 -13.00 -7.61
CA GLN A 40 11.39 -14.37 -7.12
C GLN A 40 10.11 -15.20 -7.23
N GLU A 41 8.94 -14.67 -6.90
CA GLU A 41 7.67 -15.38 -7.04
C GLU A 41 7.35 -15.65 -8.52
N VAL A 42 7.60 -14.68 -9.39
CA VAL A 42 7.45 -14.87 -10.83
C VAL A 42 8.39 -15.95 -11.37
N ALA A 43 9.65 -15.98 -10.93
CA ALA A 43 10.61 -17.01 -11.29
C ALA A 43 10.23 -18.41 -10.76
N ARG A 44 9.46 -18.49 -9.67
CA ARG A 44 8.86 -19.73 -9.14
C ARG A 44 7.64 -20.20 -9.91
N GLY A 45 7.18 -19.44 -10.90
CA GLY A 45 6.04 -19.78 -11.75
C GLY A 45 4.72 -19.12 -11.34
N ILE A 46 4.73 -18.16 -10.42
CA ILE A 46 3.53 -17.39 -10.06
C ILE A 46 3.44 -16.17 -10.99
N PRO A 47 2.48 -16.07 -11.91
CA PRO A 47 2.32 -14.89 -12.76
C PRO A 47 2.09 -13.63 -11.91
N ALA A 48 2.61 -12.49 -12.32
CA ALA A 48 2.43 -11.23 -11.59
C ALA A 48 0.93 -10.87 -11.40
N GLU A 49 0.08 -11.22 -12.38
CA GLU A 49 -1.37 -11.05 -12.35
C GLU A 49 -2.07 -11.91 -11.29
N ARG A 50 -1.34 -12.79 -10.63
CA ARG A 50 -1.81 -13.59 -9.48
C ARG A 50 -1.15 -13.17 -8.16
N ILE A 51 -0.46 -12.04 -8.14
CA ILE A 51 0.18 -11.47 -6.95
C ILE A 51 -0.65 -10.28 -6.47
N VAL A 52 -1.01 -10.27 -5.19
CA VAL A 52 -1.55 -9.10 -4.48
C VAL A 52 -0.44 -8.53 -3.61
N LEU A 53 -0.10 -7.26 -3.80
CA LEU A 53 0.84 -6.59 -2.91
C LEU A 53 0.08 -5.95 -1.75
N ALA A 54 0.34 -6.43 -0.55
CA ALA A 54 -0.40 -6.09 0.65
C ALA A 54 0.51 -5.46 1.71
N GLY A 55 0.00 -4.47 2.44
CA GLY A 55 0.74 -3.88 3.54
C GLY A 55 -0.12 -3.17 4.57
N PHE A 56 0.34 -3.18 5.82
CA PHE A 56 -0.26 -2.48 6.94
C PHE A 56 0.70 -1.37 7.41
N SER A 57 0.15 -0.20 7.76
CA SER A 57 0.93 0.93 8.30
C SER A 57 2.05 1.36 7.34
N GLN A 58 3.30 1.31 7.72
CA GLN A 58 4.46 1.58 6.85
C GLN A 58 4.53 0.61 5.66
N GLY A 59 4.10 -0.65 5.85
CA GLY A 59 3.96 -1.62 4.77
C GLY A 59 2.89 -1.22 3.74
N CYS A 60 1.81 -0.56 4.16
CA CYS A 60 0.81 0.04 3.26
C CYS A 60 1.46 1.09 2.34
N ALA A 61 2.26 1.98 2.92
CA ALA A 61 2.98 2.99 2.14
C ALA A 61 3.88 2.34 1.08
N MET A 62 4.60 1.27 1.46
CA MET A 62 5.45 0.52 0.52
C MET A 62 4.65 -0.24 -0.53
N ALA A 63 3.51 -0.82 -0.18
CA ALA A 63 2.65 -1.52 -1.13
C ALA A 63 2.12 -0.57 -2.21
N LEU A 64 1.60 0.60 -1.82
CA LEU A 64 1.14 1.62 -2.76
C LEU A 64 2.30 2.17 -3.60
N HIS A 65 3.43 2.52 -2.96
CA HIS A 65 4.58 3.08 -3.66
C HIS A 65 5.12 2.14 -4.74
N THR A 66 5.35 0.89 -4.37
CA THR A 66 5.97 -0.10 -5.26
C THR A 66 5.00 -0.54 -6.36
N ALA A 67 3.76 -0.93 -6.01
CA ALA A 67 2.82 -1.47 -7.00
C ALA A 67 2.49 -0.46 -8.11
N LEU A 68 2.31 0.81 -7.77
CA LEU A 68 1.97 1.84 -8.75
C LEU A 68 3.12 2.19 -9.72
N ARG A 69 4.36 1.82 -9.39
CA ARG A 69 5.56 2.01 -10.21
C ARG A 69 6.02 0.74 -10.93
N LEU A 70 5.44 -0.40 -10.56
CA LEU A 70 5.85 -1.70 -11.11
C LEU A 70 5.44 -1.85 -12.58
N PRO A 71 6.34 -2.31 -13.48
CA PRO A 71 6.02 -2.50 -14.90
C PRO A 71 5.19 -3.77 -15.17
N GLN A 72 5.12 -4.71 -14.22
CA GLN A 72 4.25 -5.89 -14.28
C GLN A 72 2.90 -5.58 -13.65
N LYS A 73 1.81 -5.97 -14.32
CA LYS A 73 0.47 -5.84 -13.78
C LYS A 73 0.28 -6.82 -12.62
N LEU A 74 -0.24 -6.32 -11.50
CA LEU A 74 -0.60 -7.13 -10.33
C LEU A 74 -2.10 -7.48 -10.34
N ALA A 75 -2.49 -8.49 -9.56
CA ALA A 75 -3.90 -8.84 -9.31
C ALA A 75 -4.62 -7.75 -8.51
N GLY A 76 -3.96 -7.17 -7.54
CA GLY A 76 -4.52 -6.15 -6.67
C GLY A 76 -3.49 -5.53 -5.75
N ILE A 77 -3.88 -4.43 -5.12
CA ILE A 77 -3.11 -3.75 -4.07
C ILE A 77 -3.99 -3.68 -2.82
N MET A 78 -3.43 -4.02 -1.66
CA MET A 78 -4.13 -3.95 -0.39
C MET A 78 -3.37 -3.02 0.56
N ALA A 79 -3.99 -1.89 0.89
CA ALA A 79 -3.41 -0.77 1.60
C ALA A 79 -4.15 -0.54 2.93
N LEU A 80 -3.60 -1.04 4.04
CA LEU A 80 -4.26 -1.06 5.35
C LEU A 80 -3.62 -0.06 6.30
N SER A 81 -4.44 0.84 6.88
CA SER A 81 -4.07 1.80 7.94
C SER A 81 -2.76 2.57 7.66
N GLY A 82 -2.62 3.07 6.43
CA GLY A 82 -1.42 3.80 6.01
C GLY A 82 -1.74 4.97 5.08
N TYR A 83 -0.76 5.36 4.29
CA TYR A 83 -0.84 6.52 3.40
C TYR A 83 0.00 6.31 2.14
N LEU A 84 -0.21 7.15 1.13
CA LEU A 84 0.57 7.18 -0.11
C LEU A 84 1.83 8.05 0.09
N PRO A 85 3.04 7.45 0.14
CA PRO A 85 4.26 8.22 0.26
C PRO A 85 4.65 8.83 -1.09
N LEU A 86 5.37 9.96 -1.07
CA LEU A 86 5.84 10.68 -2.25
C LEU A 86 4.72 10.91 -3.28
N ALA A 87 3.53 11.28 -2.80
CA ALA A 87 2.32 11.44 -3.61
C ALA A 87 2.49 12.49 -4.72
N ASP A 88 3.29 13.52 -4.47
CA ASP A 88 3.65 14.59 -5.42
C ASP A 88 4.41 14.08 -6.64
N ARG A 89 5.13 12.97 -6.50
CA ARG A 89 5.91 12.34 -7.58
C ARG A 89 5.12 11.32 -8.38
N LEU A 90 4.03 10.80 -7.83
CA LEU A 90 3.31 9.64 -8.39
C LEU A 90 2.87 9.88 -9.85
N THR A 91 2.37 11.07 -10.17
CA THR A 91 1.91 11.39 -11.54
C THR A 91 3.01 11.20 -12.58
N ALA A 92 4.25 11.56 -12.25
CA ALA A 92 5.41 11.44 -13.14
C ALA A 92 6.02 10.03 -13.12
N GLU A 93 5.92 9.32 -12.00
CA GLU A 93 6.65 8.06 -11.77
C GLU A 93 5.80 6.81 -11.96
N ARG A 94 4.45 6.93 -11.96
CA ARG A 94 3.57 5.77 -12.08
C ARG A 94 3.73 5.04 -13.41
N HIS A 95 3.72 3.72 -13.35
CA HIS A 95 3.72 2.89 -14.55
C HIS A 95 2.29 2.54 -15.00
N PRO A 96 1.93 2.65 -16.28
CA PRO A 96 0.56 2.42 -16.77
C PRO A 96 0.05 0.99 -16.57
N ALA A 97 0.93 0.00 -16.43
CA ALA A 97 0.55 -1.41 -16.22
C ALA A 97 -0.40 -1.61 -15.03
N ASN A 98 -0.25 -0.82 -13.96
CA ASN A 98 -1.08 -0.90 -12.77
C ASN A 98 -2.14 0.21 -12.67
N GLY A 99 -2.35 1.01 -13.71
CA GLY A 99 -3.35 2.08 -13.71
C GLY A 99 -4.80 1.60 -13.58
N SER A 100 -5.07 0.33 -13.87
CA SER A 100 -6.39 -0.31 -13.69
C SER A 100 -6.40 -1.40 -12.63
N THR A 101 -5.29 -1.61 -11.91
CA THR A 101 -5.20 -2.60 -10.84
C THR A 101 -6.07 -2.14 -9.66
N PRO A 102 -7.02 -2.96 -9.17
CA PRO A 102 -7.89 -2.58 -8.06
C PRO A 102 -7.08 -2.40 -6.77
N VAL A 103 -7.42 -1.35 -6.04
CA VAL A 103 -6.82 -1.01 -4.74
C VAL A 103 -7.88 -1.14 -3.66
N PHE A 104 -7.69 -2.04 -2.71
CA PHE A 104 -8.45 -2.10 -1.46
C PHE A 104 -7.76 -1.22 -0.44
N MET A 105 -8.45 -0.21 0.07
CA MET A 105 -7.93 0.66 1.14
C MET A 105 -8.84 0.58 2.36
N ALA A 106 -8.24 0.36 3.52
CA ALA A 106 -8.97 0.27 4.78
C ALA A 106 -8.29 1.09 5.88
N HIS A 107 -9.09 1.72 6.78
CA HIS A 107 -8.56 2.58 7.83
C HIS A 107 -9.42 2.59 9.08
N GLY A 108 -8.78 2.70 10.25
CA GLY A 108 -9.46 2.91 11.53
C GLY A 108 -9.89 4.36 11.72
N THR A 109 -11.17 4.59 12.06
CA THR A 109 -11.67 5.96 12.34
C THR A 109 -11.11 6.57 13.62
N GLN A 110 -10.49 5.75 14.47
CA GLN A 110 -9.91 6.13 15.76
C GLN A 110 -8.39 5.90 15.80
N ASP A 111 -7.76 5.83 14.59
CA ASP A 111 -6.31 5.56 14.49
C ASP A 111 -5.49 6.77 14.99
N PRO A 112 -4.73 6.61 16.09
CA PRO A 112 -3.90 7.68 16.65
C PRO A 112 -2.49 7.71 16.04
N VAL A 113 -2.10 6.69 15.28
CA VAL A 113 -0.74 6.53 14.71
C VAL A 113 -0.68 7.12 13.32
N VAL A 114 -1.56 6.65 12.43
CA VAL A 114 -1.79 7.22 11.11
C VAL A 114 -3.22 7.73 11.08
N VAL A 115 -3.41 9.03 11.30
CA VAL A 115 -4.76 9.60 11.34
C VAL A 115 -5.51 9.34 10.03
N ILE A 116 -6.79 9.00 10.11
CA ILE A 116 -7.62 8.61 8.96
C ILE A 116 -7.56 9.61 7.80
N ALA A 117 -7.44 10.90 8.10
CA ALA A 117 -7.29 11.96 7.09
C ALA A 117 -6.11 11.72 6.11
N ARG A 118 -5.06 11.00 6.52
CA ARG A 118 -3.95 10.62 5.64
C ARG A 118 -4.35 9.52 4.65
N GLY A 119 -5.13 8.55 5.11
CA GLY A 119 -5.72 7.52 4.24
C GLY A 119 -6.70 8.12 3.23
N GLU A 120 -7.57 9.02 3.69
CA GLU A 120 -8.54 9.72 2.85
C GLU A 120 -7.84 10.57 1.77
N ALA A 121 -6.83 11.36 2.14
CA ALA A 121 -6.04 12.13 1.18
C ALA A 121 -5.34 11.22 0.15
N SER A 122 -4.87 10.05 0.58
CA SER A 122 -4.26 9.06 -0.31
C SER A 122 -5.28 8.46 -1.28
N ARG A 123 -6.47 8.09 -0.79
CA ARG A 123 -7.62 7.64 -1.62
C ARG A 123 -7.96 8.68 -2.68
N ASP A 124 -8.11 9.94 -2.28
CA ASP A 124 -8.51 11.02 -3.17
C ASP A 124 -7.44 11.31 -4.24
N ALA A 125 -6.16 11.26 -3.87
CA ALA A 125 -5.05 11.38 -4.82
C ALA A 125 -5.04 10.24 -5.85
N LEU A 126 -5.30 9.01 -5.42
CA LEU A 126 -5.40 7.86 -6.32
C LEU A 126 -6.62 7.95 -7.24
N ALA A 127 -7.78 8.32 -6.69
CA ALA A 127 -9.01 8.50 -7.45
C ALA A 127 -8.88 9.61 -8.51
N ALA A 128 -8.20 10.71 -8.20
CA ALA A 128 -7.90 11.79 -9.14
C ALA A 128 -7.03 11.33 -10.32
N LEU A 129 -6.25 10.27 -10.15
CA LEU A 129 -5.45 9.64 -11.21
C LEU A 129 -6.19 8.52 -11.96
N GLY A 130 -7.48 8.31 -11.64
CA GLY A 130 -8.31 7.26 -12.26
C GLY A 130 -8.04 5.85 -11.73
N GLN A 131 -7.33 5.72 -10.60
CA GLN A 131 -7.09 4.41 -9.99
C GLN A 131 -8.38 3.86 -9.38
N PRO A 132 -8.77 2.59 -9.64
CA PRO A 132 -9.94 1.97 -9.00
C PRO A 132 -9.67 1.73 -7.51
N VAL A 133 -10.28 2.51 -6.63
CA VAL A 133 -10.12 2.42 -5.17
C VAL A 133 -11.42 1.99 -4.52
N GLU A 134 -11.37 0.90 -3.77
CA GLU A 134 -12.41 0.45 -2.85
C GLU A 134 -12.01 0.87 -1.43
N TRP A 135 -12.77 1.84 -0.85
CA TRP A 135 -12.47 2.43 0.44
C TRP A 135 -13.38 1.91 1.54
N HIS A 136 -12.77 1.48 2.65
CA HIS A 136 -13.47 1.06 3.86
C HIS A 136 -12.94 1.79 5.09
N SER A 137 -13.83 2.09 6.04
CA SER A 137 -13.43 2.59 7.35
C SER A 137 -14.14 1.82 8.46
N TYR A 138 -13.43 1.61 9.57
CA TYR A 138 -13.91 0.79 10.68
C TYR A 138 -13.73 1.51 12.02
N PRO A 139 -14.62 1.28 13.01
CA PRO A 139 -14.48 1.89 14.35
C PRO A 139 -13.40 1.16 15.15
N MET A 140 -12.14 1.39 14.77
CA MET A 140 -10.96 0.77 15.39
C MET A 140 -9.80 1.76 15.47
N PRO A 141 -8.84 1.54 16.41
CA PRO A 141 -7.57 2.25 16.42
C PRO A 141 -6.63 1.74 15.31
N HIS A 142 -5.30 1.90 15.47
CA HIS A 142 -4.27 1.35 14.57
C HIS A 142 -4.16 -0.17 14.70
N SER A 143 -5.14 -0.89 14.15
CA SER A 143 -5.35 -2.32 14.32
C SER A 143 -6.14 -2.90 13.14
N LEU A 144 -6.64 -4.13 13.28
CA LEU A 144 -7.55 -4.78 12.34
C LEU A 144 -8.91 -5.00 12.98
N HIS A 145 -9.97 -4.98 12.15
CA HIS A 145 -11.35 -5.20 12.57
C HIS A 145 -11.91 -6.51 11.97
N PRO A 146 -12.76 -7.29 12.69
CA PRO A 146 -13.32 -8.53 12.12
C PRO A 146 -14.04 -8.35 10.79
N ARG A 147 -14.77 -7.25 10.59
CA ARG A 147 -15.41 -6.94 9.30
C ARG A 147 -14.38 -6.66 8.21
N GLU A 148 -13.30 -5.97 8.54
CA GLU A 148 -12.20 -5.72 7.60
C GLU A 148 -11.61 -7.03 7.06
N ILE A 149 -11.42 -8.03 7.92
CA ILE A 149 -10.95 -9.37 7.51
C ILE A 149 -11.92 -10.02 6.52
N SER A 150 -13.23 -9.87 6.74
CA SER A 150 -14.25 -10.38 5.81
C SER A 150 -14.21 -9.66 4.46
N ASP A 151 -14.07 -8.34 4.47
CA ASP A 151 -14.00 -7.51 3.26
C ASP A 151 -12.70 -7.79 2.48
N ILE A 152 -11.56 -7.96 3.19
CA ILE A 152 -10.29 -8.43 2.61
C ILE A 152 -10.46 -9.78 1.93
N SER A 153 -11.13 -10.75 2.57
CA SER A 153 -11.37 -12.07 1.98
C SER A 153 -12.19 -11.97 0.70
N ALA A 154 -13.23 -11.14 0.69
CA ALA A 154 -14.04 -10.89 -0.50
C ALA A 154 -13.23 -10.22 -1.63
N PHE A 155 -12.38 -9.23 -1.29
CA PHE A 155 -11.48 -8.59 -2.25
C PHE A 155 -10.51 -9.60 -2.86
N LEU A 156 -9.82 -10.40 -2.05
CA LEU A 156 -8.87 -11.42 -2.52
C LEU A 156 -9.55 -12.46 -3.42
N ALA A 157 -10.72 -12.96 -3.04
CA ALA A 157 -11.49 -13.90 -3.86
C ALA A 157 -11.85 -13.32 -5.23
N ARG A 158 -12.18 -12.02 -5.29
CA ARG A 158 -12.53 -11.31 -6.53
C ARG A 158 -11.32 -11.12 -7.45
N VAL A 159 -10.18 -10.69 -6.91
CA VAL A 159 -9.00 -10.32 -7.74
C VAL A 159 -8.13 -11.51 -8.10
N LEU A 160 -8.12 -12.58 -7.29
CA LEU A 160 -7.37 -13.78 -7.57
C LEU A 160 -8.20 -14.85 -8.32
N GLY A 161 -9.53 -14.75 -8.24
CA GLY A 161 -10.43 -15.77 -8.78
C GLY A 161 -10.32 -17.11 -8.06
N PRO A 162 -11.05 -18.15 -8.50
CA PRO A 162 -10.89 -19.49 -7.97
C PRO A 162 -9.46 -19.99 -8.25
N ALA A 163 -8.91 -20.76 -7.31
CA ALA A 163 -7.67 -21.50 -7.58
C ALA A 163 -7.91 -22.45 -8.76
N ALA A 164 -7.04 -22.33 -9.76
CA ALA A 164 -7.08 -23.24 -10.91
C ALA A 164 -6.70 -24.67 -10.50
#